data_a8ca1102d4306151cfd65b66489b0b06
#
_entry.id   a8ca1102d4306151cfd65b66489b0b06
#
_cell.length_a   1.000
_cell.length_b   1.000
_cell.length_c   1.000
_cell.angle_alpha   90.00
_cell.angle_beta   90.00
_cell.angle_gamma   90.00
#
_symmetry.space_group_name_H-M   'P 1'
#
loop_
_entity.id
_entity.type
_entity.pdbx_description
1 polymer ?
#
loop_
_entity_poly.entity_id
_entity_poly.type
_entity_poly.pdbx_seq_one_letter_code
_entity_poly.pdbx_strand_id
1 'polypeptide(L)'
;MSFSAAPPGPKSATVDRRGSRGNDTRQALILAGLDLFGEYGVKGTTTRMLCRASGANIAAINYHFEHKEGLYLAVADYIATRLELHFKTETTPLLEEIADGKLNRERAGVIFNQIIGTFARLMIESDEVGKWARIIVREQAKPTEAFNIIYENRMERMQQTLATLLGACTGLDPQGDE
;
A
#
# COMPACT_ATOMS: atom_id res chain seq x y z
N MET A 1 24.24 -48.25 -43.53
CA MET A 1 22.95 -47.52 -43.38
C MET A 1 22.77 -47.18 -41.96
N SER A 2 23.17 -45.92 -41.59
CA SER A 2 23.10 -45.46 -40.21
C SER A 2 21.89 -44.55 -40.04
N PHE A 3 20.94 -44.95 -39.18
CA PHE A 3 19.80 -44.14 -38.79
C PHE A 3 20.25 -43.16 -37.69
N SER A 4 20.29 -41.87 -38.01
CA SER A 4 20.50 -40.79 -37.04
C SER A 4 19.16 -40.45 -36.40
N ALA A 5 19.05 -40.64 -35.08
CA ALA A 5 17.90 -40.21 -34.27
C ALA A 5 17.92 -38.71 -34.06
N ALA A 6 16.80 -38.03 -34.34
CA ALA A 6 16.61 -36.61 -34.09
C ALA A 6 16.53 -36.34 -32.59
N PRO A 7 16.99 -35.14 -32.09
CA PRO A 7 16.92 -34.77 -30.68
C PRO A 7 15.48 -34.47 -30.25
N PRO A 8 15.11 -34.75 -29.00
CA PRO A 8 13.79 -34.44 -28.48
C PRO A 8 13.60 -32.92 -28.39
N GLY A 9 12.46 -32.45 -28.91
CA GLY A 9 12.06 -31.02 -28.87
C GLY A 9 11.87 -30.51 -27.45
N PRO A 10 11.89 -29.17 -27.25
CA PRO A 10 11.81 -28.56 -25.94
C PRO A 10 10.46 -28.86 -25.27
N LYS A 11 10.54 -29.40 -24.05
CA LYS A 11 9.36 -29.61 -23.19
C LYS A 11 8.72 -28.26 -22.92
N SER A 12 7.49 -28.05 -23.37
CA SER A 12 6.69 -26.88 -23.06
C SER A 12 6.56 -26.73 -21.54
N ALA A 13 7.05 -25.61 -21.01
CA ALA A 13 6.84 -25.23 -19.62
C ALA A 13 5.33 -25.08 -19.42
N THR A 14 4.72 -26.01 -18.72
CA THR A 14 3.36 -25.89 -18.20
C THR A 14 3.39 -24.79 -17.14
N VAL A 15 3.05 -23.56 -17.53
CA VAL A 15 2.76 -22.45 -16.61
C VAL A 15 1.71 -22.98 -15.63
N ASP A 16 2.04 -22.92 -14.35
CA ASP A 16 1.16 -23.40 -13.27
C ASP A 16 -0.12 -22.53 -13.20
N ARG A 17 -1.12 -22.91 -13.99
CA ARG A 17 -2.43 -22.23 -14.10
C ARG A 17 -3.24 -22.25 -12.79
N ARG A 18 -2.88 -23.11 -11.83
CA ARG A 18 -3.56 -23.18 -10.53
C ARG A 18 -3.07 -22.09 -9.59
N GLY A 19 -1.76 -21.84 -9.53
CA GLY A 19 -1.18 -20.76 -8.75
C GLY A 19 -1.64 -19.38 -9.24
N SER A 20 -1.72 -19.16 -10.56
CA SER A 20 -2.22 -17.91 -11.15
C SER A 20 -3.66 -17.61 -10.75
N ARG A 21 -4.59 -18.57 -10.91
CA ARG A 21 -6.01 -18.39 -10.55
C ARG A 21 -6.24 -18.12 -9.07
N GLY A 22 -5.45 -18.76 -8.18
CA GLY A 22 -5.51 -18.48 -6.74
C GLY A 22 -5.09 -17.05 -6.41
N ASN A 23 -4.03 -16.57 -7.05
CA ASN A 23 -3.54 -15.20 -6.88
C ASN A 23 -4.53 -14.16 -7.42
N ASP A 24 -5.14 -14.44 -8.59
CA ASP A 24 -6.16 -13.57 -9.19
C ASP A 24 -7.39 -13.44 -8.25
N THR A 25 -7.84 -14.55 -7.65
CA THR A 25 -8.96 -14.56 -6.69
C THR A 25 -8.62 -13.80 -5.42
N ARG A 26 -7.41 -13.98 -4.88
CA ARG A 26 -6.93 -13.25 -3.71
C ARG A 26 -6.91 -11.74 -3.97
N GLN A 27 -6.39 -11.32 -5.11
CA GLN A 27 -6.34 -9.91 -5.50
C GLN A 27 -7.74 -9.31 -5.70
N ALA A 28 -8.65 -10.04 -6.36
CA ALA A 28 -10.04 -9.60 -6.53
C ALA A 28 -10.75 -9.39 -5.20
N LEU A 29 -10.51 -10.25 -4.20
CA LEU A 29 -11.04 -10.09 -2.84
C LEU A 29 -10.47 -8.87 -2.12
N ILE A 30 -9.16 -8.59 -2.26
CA ILE A 30 -8.53 -7.40 -1.67
C ILE A 30 -9.13 -6.12 -2.26
N LEU A 31 -9.29 -6.04 -3.59
CA LEU A 31 -9.85 -4.87 -4.26
C LEU A 31 -11.33 -4.66 -3.89
N ALA A 32 -12.13 -5.73 -3.85
CA ALA A 32 -13.50 -5.66 -3.36
C ALA A 32 -13.57 -5.25 -1.88
N GLY A 33 -12.63 -5.72 -1.07
CA GLY A 33 -12.47 -5.33 0.33
C GLY A 33 -12.13 -3.84 0.47
N LEU A 34 -11.22 -3.34 -0.35
CA LEU A 34 -10.85 -1.92 -0.36
C LEU A 34 -12.07 -1.01 -0.57
N ASP A 35 -12.93 -1.34 -1.54
CA ASP A 35 -14.15 -0.60 -1.83
C ASP A 35 -15.15 -0.68 -0.66
N LEU A 36 -15.50 -1.89 -0.26
CA LEU A 36 -16.57 -2.13 0.70
C LEU A 36 -16.20 -1.73 2.13
N PHE A 37 -14.96 -2.00 2.57
CA PHE A 37 -14.51 -1.57 3.88
C PHE A 37 -14.32 -0.04 3.94
N GLY A 38 -13.87 0.57 2.85
CA GLY A 38 -13.78 2.03 2.73
C GLY A 38 -15.15 2.69 2.88
N GLU A 39 -16.19 2.12 2.29
CA GLU A 39 -17.53 2.69 2.31
C GLU A 39 -18.28 2.35 3.60
N TYR A 40 -18.36 1.08 3.97
CA TYR A 40 -19.21 0.60 5.06
C TYR A 40 -18.48 0.27 6.36
N GLY A 41 -17.14 0.24 6.34
CA GLY A 41 -16.30 -0.28 7.44
C GLY A 41 -16.40 -1.80 7.59
N VAL A 42 -15.57 -2.34 8.48
CA VAL A 42 -15.53 -3.81 8.72
C VAL A 42 -16.87 -4.33 9.23
N LYS A 43 -17.52 -3.61 10.16
CA LYS A 43 -18.80 -4.05 10.74
C LYS A 43 -19.96 -3.99 9.75
N GLY A 44 -19.98 -3.00 8.86
CA GLY A 44 -21.02 -2.84 7.85
C GLY A 44 -20.83 -3.74 6.62
N THR A 45 -19.64 -4.28 6.41
CA THR A 45 -19.34 -5.16 5.28
C THR A 45 -19.59 -6.62 5.64
N THR A 46 -20.38 -7.31 4.82
CA THR A 46 -20.64 -8.75 4.98
C THR A 46 -19.80 -9.58 4.00
N THR A 47 -19.54 -10.85 4.35
CA THR A 47 -18.84 -11.80 3.44
C THR A 47 -19.61 -12.00 2.13
N ARG A 48 -20.97 -11.93 2.17
CA ARG A 48 -21.79 -12.01 0.96
C ARG A 48 -21.55 -10.82 0.03
N MET A 49 -21.41 -9.60 0.56
CA MET A 49 -21.06 -8.41 -0.25
C MET A 49 -19.69 -8.57 -0.91
N LEU A 50 -18.70 -9.03 -0.15
CA LEU A 50 -17.34 -9.29 -0.66
C LEU A 50 -17.34 -10.33 -1.78
N CYS A 51 -18.02 -11.46 -1.58
CA CYS A 51 -18.14 -12.50 -2.60
C CYS A 51 -18.84 -12.00 -3.87
N ARG A 52 -19.92 -11.22 -3.73
CA ARG A 52 -20.64 -10.65 -4.88
C ARG A 52 -19.78 -9.66 -5.66
N ALA A 53 -19.03 -8.81 -4.98
CA ALA A 53 -18.19 -7.80 -5.62
C ALA A 53 -16.94 -8.40 -6.28
N SER A 54 -16.32 -9.42 -5.67
CA SER A 54 -15.10 -10.05 -6.18
C SER A 54 -15.35 -11.19 -7.18
N GLY A 55 -16.58 -11.70 -7.30
CA GLY A 55 -16.88 -12.93 -8.02
C GLY A 55 -16.39 -14.21 -7.34
N ALA A 56 -15.86 -14.11 -6.12
CA ALA A 56 -15.37 -15.25 -5.34
C ALA A 56 -16.50 -15.89 -4.50
N ASN A 57 -16.21 -17.03 -3.89
CA ASN A 57 -17.10 -17.67 -2.92
C ASN A 57 -16.56 -17.55 -1.48
N ILE A 58 -17.38 -17.90 -0.49
CA ILE A 58 -17.02 -17.81 0.93
C ILE A 58 -15.80 -18.70 1.26
N ALA A 59 -15.69 -19.86 0.62
CA ALA A 59 -14.55 -20.76 0.83
C ALA A 59 -13.22 -20.10 0.43
N ALA A 60 -13.22 -19.23 -0.60
CA ALA A 60 -12.04 -18.49 -1.01
C ALA A 60 -11.61 -17.46 0.06
N ILE A 61 -12.55 -16.79 0.73
CA ILE A 61 -12.23 -15.90 1.84
C ILE A 61 -11.57 -16.69 2.98
N ASN A 62 -12.16 -17.81 3.37
CA ASN A 62 -11.60 -18.67 4.42
C ASN A 62 -10.22 -19.24 4.04
N TYR A 63 -10.04 -19.64 2.79
CA TYR A 63 -8.77 -20.19 2.30
C TYR A 63 -7.63 -19.17 2.27
N HIS A 64 -7.90 -17.93 1.82
CA HIS A 64 -6.86 -16.92 1.63
C HIS A 64 -6.65 -16.03 2.86
N PHE A 65 -7.66 -15.87 3.71
CA PHE A 65 -7.66 -14.86 4.78
C PHE A 65 -8.22 -15.36 6.11
N GLU A 66 -8.61 -16.65 6.20
CA GLU A 66 -9.23 -17.30 7.37
C GLU A 66 -10.63 -16.75 7.69
N HIS A 67 -10.80 -15.44 7.74
CA HIS A 67 -12.06 -14.76 8.02
C HIS A 67 -12.07 -13.35 7.42
N LYS A 68 -13.20 -12.63 7.56
CA LYS A 68 -13.40 -11.29 7.02
C LYS A 68 -12.41 -10.27 7.59
N GLU A 69 -12.10 -10.38 8.85
CA GLU A 69 -11.13 -9.53 9.55
C GLU A 69 -9.71 -9.73 9.01
N GLY A 70 -9.31 -10.96 8.71
CA GLY A 70 -8.04 -11.25 8.04
C GLY A 70 -7.97 -10.64 6.63
N LEU A 71 -9.08 -10.63 5.88
CA LEU A 71 -9.15 -9.90 4.62
C LEU A 71 -8.99 -8.38 4.85
N TYR A 72 -9.54 -7.83 5.94
CA TYR A 72 -9.35 -6.42 6.27
C TYR A 72 -7.89 -6.07 6.54
N LEU A 73 -7.17 -6.92 7.28
CA LEU A 73 -5.73 -6.74 7.50
C LEU A 73 -4.93 -6.85 6.20
N ALA A 74 -5.32 -7.76 5.29
CA ALA A 74 -4.70 -7.84 3.97
C ALA A 74 -4.97 -6.61 3.10
N VAL A 75 -6.13 -5.96 3.26
CA VAL A 75 -6.41 -4.66 2.63
C VAL A 75 -5.54 -3.55 3.24
N ALA A 76 -5.34 -3.55 4.55
CA ALA A 76 -4.42 -2.60 5.21
C ALA A 76 -2.97 -2.76 4.71
N ASP A 77 -2.47 -3.99 4.57
CA ASP A 77 -1.15 -4.29 4.01
C ASP A 77 -1.03 -3.87 2.53
N TYR A 78 -2.09 -4.08 1.75
CA TYR A 78 -2.18 -3.60 0.37
C TYR A 78 -2.05 -2.07 0.30
N ILE A 79 -2.82 -1.33 1.13
CA ILE A 79 -2.75 0.14 1.22
C ILE A 79 -1.33 0.57 1.58
N ALA A 80 -0.75 -0.03 2.62
CA ALA A 80 0.58 0.27 3.10
C ALA A 80 1.64 0.05 2.00
N THR A 81 1.55 -1.05 1.23
CA THR A 81 2.45 -1.35 0.11
C THR A 81 2.30 -0.34 -1.03
N ARG A 82 1.08 0.05 -1.36
CA ARG A 82 0.82 1.05 -2.41
C ARG A 82 1.32 2.44 -2.03
N LEU A 83 1.11 2.85 -0.77
CA LEU A 83 1.66 4.10 -0.24
C LEU A 83 3.20 4.11 -0.35
N GLU A 84 3.87 3.04 0.08
CA GLU A 84 5.33 2.96 -0.03
C GLU A 84 5.81 3.09 -1.48
N LEU A 85 5.15 2.39 -2.41
CA LEU A 85 5.53 2.44 -3.83
C LEU A 85 5.41 3.85 -4.40
N HIS A 86 4.30 4.55 -4.09
CA HIS A 86 4.09 5.93 -4.57
C HIS A 86 5.10 6.91 -3.98
N PHE A 87 5.42 6.79 -2.69
CA PHE A 87 6.33 7.73 -2.05
C PHE A 87 7.81 7.41 -2.29
N LYS A 88 8.17 6.13 -2.40
CA LYS A 88 9.58 5.72 -2.54
C LYS A 88 10.26 6.34 -3.76
N THR A 89 9.60 6.33 -4.91
CA THR A 89 10.18 6.85 -6.16
C THR A 89 10.44 8.35 -6.07
N GLU A 90 9.54 9.10 -5.45
CA GLU A 90 9.61 10.55 -5.35
C GLU A 90 10.49 11.05 -4.19
N THR A 91 10.53 10.28 -3.08
CA THR A 91 11.19 10.74 -1.85
C THR A 91 12.60 10.19 -1.66
N THR A 92 12.97 9.08 -2.28
CA THR A 92 14.31 8.50 -2.12
C THR A 92 15.44 9.49 -2.42
N PRO A 93 15.45 10.21 -3.57
CA PRO A 93 16.50 11.18 -3.87
C PRO A 93 16.55 12.33 -2.86
N LEU A 94 15.37 12.71 -2.33
CA LEU A 94 15.24 13.80 -1.36
C LEU A 94 15.75 13.37 0.02
N LEU A 95 15.53 12.11 0.40
CA LEU A 95 16.06 11.54 1.65
C LEU A 95 17.58 11.40 1.62
N GLU A 96 18.14 11.05 0.50
CA GLU A 96 19.60 10.99 0.30
C GLU A 96 20.22 12.38 0.47
N GLU A 97 19.60 13.42 -0.09
CA GLU A 97 20.04 14.81 0.06
C GLU A 97 19.99 15.29 1.51
N ILE A 98 18.95 14.89 2.26
CA ILE A 98 18.81 15.17 3.69
C ILE A 98 19.92 14.49 4.49
N ALA A 99 20.21 13.22 4.19
CA ALA A 99 21.24 12.43 4.87
C ALA A 99 22.65 12.97 4.64
N ASP A 100 22.93 13.56 3.48
CA ASP A 100 24.21 14.18 3.15
C ASP A 100 24.52 15.47 3.97
N GLY A 101 23.59 15.93 4.81
CA GLY A 101 23.78 17.11 5.65
C GLY A 101 23.85 18.44 4.89
N LYS A 102 23.47 18.48 3.62
CA LYS A 102 23.47 19.67 2.76
C LYS A 102 22.17 20.48 2.82
N LEU A 103 21.29 20.11 3.74
CA LEU A 103 19.99 20.70 3.86
C LEU A 103 20.08 22.10 4.47
N ASN A 104 19.89 23.13 3.67
CA ASN A 104 19.68 24.49 4.15
C ASN A 104 18.19 24.84 4.17
N ARG A 105 17.82 25.96 4.78
CA ARG A 105 16.43 26.41 4.94
C ARG A 105 15.67 26.51 3.63
N GLU A 106 16.30 27.08 2.60
CA GLU A 106 15.68 27.26 1.28
C GLU A 106 15.41 25.92 0.61
N ARG A 107 16.41 25.02 0.62
CA ARG A 107 16.28 23.69 0.03
C ARG A 107 15.28 22.82 0.78
N ALA A 108 15.22 22.90 2.10
CA ALA A 108 14.22 22.23 2.92
C ALA A 108 12.79 22.65 2.52
N GLY A 109 12.56 23.94 2.29
CA GLY A 109 11.28 24.45 1.81
C GLY A 109 10.90 23.92 0.41
N VAL A 110 11.86 23.84 -0.51
CA VAL A 110 11.63 23.26 -1.85
C VAL A 110 11.25 21.79 -1.74
N ILE A 111 11.99 21.00 -0.99
CA ILE A 111 11.73 19.57 -0.78
C ILE A 111 10.36 19.35 -0.13
N PHE A 112 10.06 20.11 0.94
CA PHE A 112 8.76 20.06 1.60
C PHE A 112 7.60 20.30 0.62
N ASN A 113 7.69 21.37 -0.17
CA ASN A 113 6.68 21.68 -1.18
C ASN A 113 6.55 20.59 -2.26
N GLN A 114 7.64 19.96 -2.67
CA GLN A 114 7.62 18.84 -3.61
C GLN A 114 6.87 17.64 -3.03
N ILE A 115 7.16 17.24 -1.78
CA ILE A 115 6.48 16.13 -1.11
C ILE A 115 4.98 16.42 -0.95
N ILE A 116 4.62 17.61 -0.47
CA ILE A 116 3.21 18.01 -0.32
C ILE A 116 2.50 18.08 -1.67
N GLY A 117 3.16 18.62 -2.70
CA GLY A 117 2.62 18.69 -4.06
C GLY A 117 2.38 17.29 -4.66
N THR A 118 3.28 16.34 -4.44
CA THR A 118 3.11 14.95 -4.87
C THR A 118 1.94 14.29 -4.14
N PHE A 119 1.84 14.48 -2.83
CA PHE A 119 0.71 13.99 -2.04
C PHE A 119 -0.62 14.58 -2.51
N ALA A 120 -0.68 15.90 -2.74
CA ALA A 120 -1.90 16.56 -3.22
C ALA A 120 -2.33 16.05 -4.61
N ARG A 121 -1.39 15.89 -5.54
CA ARG A 121 -1.68 15.30 -6.86
C ARG A 121 -2.24 13.88 -6.72
N LEU A 122 -1.59 13.04 -5.91
CA LEU A 122 -2.04 11.67 -5.67
C LEU A 122 -3.48 11.63 -5.12
N MET A 123 -3.82 12.56 -4.20
CA MET A 123 -5.16 12.66 -3.62
C MET A 123 -6.22 13.10 -4.64
N ILE A 124 -5.85 13.90 -5.63
CA ILE A 124 -6.79 14.48 -6.62
C ILE A 124 -6.94 13.56 -7.84
N GLU A 125 -5.83 12.96 -8.30
CA GLU A 125 -5.79 12.23 -9.58
C GLU A 125 -6.15 10.75 -9.46
N SER A 126 -6.19 10.19 -8.25
CA SER A 126 -6.39 8.75 -8.04
C SER A 126 -7.67 8.44 -7.28
N ASP A 127 -8.66 7.84 -7.97
CA ASP A 127 -9.87 7.30 -7.34
C ASP A 127 -9.55 6.24 -6.27
N GLU A 128 -8.47 5.48 -6.47
CA GLU A 128 -8.01 4.45 -5.54
C GLU A 128 -7.59 5.06 -4.21
N VAL A 129 -6.92 6.21 -4.24
CA VAL A 129 -6.45 6.90 -3.04
C VAL A 129 -7.61 7.44 -2.20
N GLY A 130 -8.70 7.89 -2.83
CA GLY A 130 -9.91 8.26 -2.12
C GLY A 130 -10.51 7.10 -1.28
N LYS A 131 -10.32 5.85 -1.74
CA LYS A 131 -10.73 4.65 -1.02
C LYS A 131 -9.80 4.37 0.16
N TRP A 132 -8.48 4.48 -0.03
CA TRP A 132 -7.49 4.34 1.06
C TRP A 132 -7.71 5.38 2.15
N ALA A 133 -7.90 6.63 1.78
CA ALA A 133 -8.10 7.73 2.70
C ALA A 133 -9.26 7.47 3.68
N ARG A 134 -10.37 6.89 3.21
CA ARG A 134 -11.50 6.54 4.08
C ARG A 134 -11.14 5.49 5.12
N ILE A 135 -10.35 4.50 4.75
CA ILE A 135 -9.88 3.46 5.69
C ILE A 135 -8.87 4.08 6.68
N ILE A 136 -7.89 4.85 6.19
CA ILE A 136 -6.88 5.50 7.02
C ILE A 136 -7.51 6.43 8.06
N VAL A 137 -8.43 7.31 7.64
CA VAL A 137 -9.13 8.24 8.55
C VAL A 137 -9.94 7.48 9.60
N ARG A 138 -10.57 6.36 9.23
CA ARG A 138 -11.32 5.53 10.17
C ARG A 138 -10.40 4.87 11.19
N GLU A 139 -9.26 4.35 10.76
CA GLU A 139 -8.26 3.76 11.64
C GLU A 139 -7.60 4.80 12.55
N GLN A 140 -7.39 6.03 12.10
CA GLN A 140 -6.92 7.14 12.95
C GLN A 140 -7.94 7.50 14.03
N ALA A 141 -9.26 7.49 13.69
CA ALA A 141 -10.31 7.80 14.64
C ALA A 141 -10.55 6.66 15.67
N LYS A 142 -10.34 5.42 15.27
CA LYS A 142 -10.53 4.23 16.10
C LYS A 142 -9.53 3.15 15.71
N PRO A 143 -8.30 3.20 16.24
CA PRO A 143 -7.22 2.31 15.87
C PRO A 143 -7.56 0.83 16.13
N THR A 144 -7.18 -0.02 15.16
CA THR A 144 -7.17 -1.47 15.25
C THR A 144 -5.80 -2.00 14.85
N GLU A 145 -5.62 -3.32 14.72
CA GLU A 145 -4.41 -3.92 14.17
C GLU A 145 -4.08 -3.39 12.76
N ALA A 146 -5.10 -3.07 11.96
CA ALA A 146 -4.92 -2.47 10.63
C ALA A 146 -4.23 -1.09 10.68
N PHE A 147 -4.44 -0.31 11.74
CA PHE A 147 -3.71 0.94 11.98
C PHE A 147 -2.21 0.68 12.10
N ASN A 148 -1.80 -0.29 12.90
CA ASN A 148 -0.39 -0.62 13.08
C ASN A 148 0.25 -1.04 11.75
N ILE A 149 -0.43 -1.87 10.94
CA ILE A 149 0.05 -2.29 9.63
C ILE A 149 0.28 -1.09 8.69
N ILE A 150 -0.63 -0.12 8.69
CA ILE A 150 -0.52 1.07 7.84
C ILE A 150 0.54 2.04 8.39
N TYR A 151 0.55 2.25 9.72
CA TYR A 151 1.34 3.28 10.38
C TYR A 151 2.78 2.87 10.66
N GLU A 152 3.00 1.74 11.37
CA GLU A 152 4.32 1.37 11.90
C GLU A 152 5.39 1.13 10.83
N ASN A 153 5.01 0.68 9.65
CA ASN A 153 5.99 0.33 8.64
C ASN A 153 6.29 1.46 7.63
N ARG A 154 5.41 2.47 7.50
CA ARG A 154 5.51 3.38 6.33
C ARG A 154 5.13 4.83 6.59
N MET A 155 4.11 5.13 7.40
CA MET A 155 3.71 6.51 7.70
C MET A 155 4.64 7.18 8.70
N GLU A 156 5.21 6.42 9.63
CA GLU A 156 6.16 6.94 10.61
C GLU A 156 7.39 7.57 9.96
N ARG A 157 8.02 6.89 8.99
CA ARG A 157 9.17 7.43 8.25
C ARG A 157 8.82 8.71 7.49
N MET A 158 7.63 8.78 6.90
CA MET A 158 7.19 9.98 6.21
C MET A 158 6.97 11.14 7.19
N GLN A 159 6.37 10.89 8.34
CA GLN A 159 6.18 11.91 9.37
C GLN A 159 7.53 12.41 9.92
N GLN A 160 8.48 11.53 10.18
CA GLN A 160 9.84 11.88 10.60
C GLN A 160 10.54 12.76 9.55
N THR A 161 10.41 12.43 8.28
CA THR A 161 10.97 13.22 7.17
C THR A 161 10.33 14.61 7.12
N LEU A 162 9.01 14.71 7.20
CA LEU A 162 8.30 15.99 7.20
C LEU A 162 8.66 16.83 8.43
N ALA A 163 8.78 16.23 9.61
CA ALA A 163 9.21 16.90 10.82
C ALA A 163 10.63 17.47 10.69
N THR A 164 11.57 16.69 10.15
CA THR A 164 12.94 17.13 9.86
C THR A 164 12.97 18.33 8.90
N LEU A 165 12.19 18.27 7.82
CA LEU A 165 12.10 19.37 6.84
C LEU A 165 11.48 20.64 7.46
N LEU A 166 10.41 20.48 8.25
CA LEU A 166 9.79 21.60 8.96
C LEU A 166 10.75 22.23 9.98
N GLY A 167 11.49 21.41 10.73
CA GLY A 167 12.54 21.88 11.64
C GLY A 167 13.60 22.69 10.92
N ALA A 168 14.12 22.20 9.79
CA ALA A 168 15.08 22.91 8.97
C ALA A 168 14.52 24.23 8.38
N CYS A 169 13.23 24.28 8.03
CA CYS A 169 12.57 25.48 7.53
C CYS A 169 12.33 26.54 8.62
N THR A 170 11.94 26.10 9.81
CA THR A 170 11.51 27.01 10.90
C THR A 170 12.64 27.36 11.87
N GLY A 171 13.66 26.52 11.95
CA GLY A 171 14.72 26.59 12.96
C GLY A 171 14.30 26.02 14.31
N LEU A 172 13.13 25.35 14.38
CA LEU A 172 12.64 24.68 15.57
C LEU A 172 13.18 23.24 15.61
N ASP A 173 13.49 22.73 16.80
CA ASP A 173 13.81 21.32 16.98
C ASP A 173 12.53 20.47 16.85
N PRO A 174 12.42 19.58 15.86
CA PRO A 174 11.22 18.76 15.69
C PRO A 174 11.01 17.73 16.80
N GLN A 175 12.01 17.54 17.68
CA GLN A 175 11.97 16.66 18.86
C GLN A 175 12.05 17.42 20.19
N GLY A 176 12.06 18.75 20.14
CA GLY A 176 12.08 19.59 21.33
C GLY A 176 10.78 19.46 22.11
N ASP A 177 10.86 18.94 23.34
CA ASP A 177 9.78 19.02 24.33
C ASP A 177 9.51 20.50 24.65
N GLU A 178 8.24 20.94 24.50
CA GLU A 178 7.76 22.18 25.12
C GLU A 178 7.55 21.99 26.63
#